data_cd4d45b6747879153f73219621c81d80
#
_entry.id   cd4d45b6747879153f73219621c81d80
#
_cell.length_a   1.000
_cell.length_b   1.000
_cell.length_c   1.000
_cell.angle_alpha   90.00
_cell.angle_beta   90.00
_cell.angle_gamma   90.00
#
_symmetry.space_group_name_H-M   'P 1'
#
loop_
_entity.id
_entity.type
_entity.pdbx_description
1 polymer ?
#
loop_
_entity_poly.entity_id
_entity_poly.type
_entity_poly.pdbx_seq_one_letter_code
_entity_poly.pdbx_strand_id
1 'polypeptide(L)'
;SGCLAAPEASLTETSASAEDPNAAGDNIIGDYLVDHKGEKSKVKVFKNADGSYTAQVFWVQNRTEKDGSVRKDAKNPDKSLRNVDCDKIVIFKGLKYDASAKVWSGANIYDPVRGINASLKAWFSDSKTLSLKGSKMGFSETVTWTRL
;
A
#
# COMPACT_ATOMS: atom_id res chain seq x y z
N SER A 1 22.84 -34.39 25.63
CA SER A 1 22.79 -33.45 26.68
C SER A 1 21.67 -32.44 26.48
N GLY A 2 21.25 -31.86 27.56
CA GLY A 2 20.11 -30.96 27.55
C GLY A 2 20.29 -29.73 26.64
N CYS A 3 21.48 -29.34 26.41
CA CYS A 3 21.72 -28.17 25.54
C CYS A 3 21.23 -28.36 24.11
N LEU A 4 21.05 -29.57 23.69
CA LEU A 4 20.55 -29.83 22.35
C LEU A 4 19.08 -29.45 22.20
N ALA A 5 18.32 -29.60 23.26
CA ALA A 5 16.90 -29.29 23.21
C ALA A 5 16.67 -27.79 22.99
N ALA A 6 17.51 -26.94 23.56
CA ALA A 6 17.33 -25.51 23.43
C ALA A 6 17.43 -25.01 21.97
N PRO A 7 18.42 -25.44 21.18
CA PRO A 7 18.45 -25.04 19.78
C PRO A 7 17.23 -25.48 18.99
N GLU A 8 16.73 -26.65 19.30
CA GLU A 8 15.54 -27.15 18.60
C GLU A 8 14.33 -26.29 18.93
N ALA A 9 14.18 -25.95 20.19
CA ALA A 9 13.09 -25.07 20.59
C ALA A 9 13.21 -23.73 19.88
N SER A 10 14.40 -23.24 19.74
CA SER A 10 14.64 -21.99 19.03
C SER A 10 14.21 -22.07 17.58
N LEU A 11 14.51 -23.17 16.91
CA LEU A 11 14.07 -23.36 15.53
C LEU A 11 12.56 -23.42 15.40
N THR A 12 11.92 -24.06 16.36
CA THR A 12 10.47 -24.10 16.40
C THR A 12 9.90 -22.70 16.55
N GLU A 13 10.48 -21.91 17.41
CA GLU A 13 10.07 -20.51 17.56
C GLU A 13 10.22 -19.75 16.27
N THR A 14 11.31 -19.97 15.55
CA THR A 14 11.54 -19.31 14.28
C THR A 14 10.45 -19.64 13.28
N SER A 15 10.06 -20.88 13.20
CA SER A 15 8.97 -21.24 12.30
C SER A 15 7.65 -20.67 12.78
N ALA A 16 7.45 -20.56 14.08
CA ALA A 16 6.27 -19.91 14.62
C ALA A 16 6.18 -18.44 14.25
N SER A 17 7.29 -17.84 13.84
CA SER A 17 7.29 -16.46 13.37
C SER A 17 6.61 -16.33 12.01
N ALA A 18 6.14 -17.44 11.42
CA ALA A 18 5.17 -17.37 10.32
C ALA A 18 3.87 -16.78 10.89
N GLU A 19 4.01 -15.62 11.48
CA GLU A 19 2.93 -14.91 12.10
C GLU A 19 2.04 -14.27 11.05
N ASP A 20 0.84 -13.97 11.47
CA ASP A 20 -0.15 -13.32 10.66
C ASP A 20 0.38 -11.94 10.19
N PRO A 21 0.50 -11.70 8.88
CA PRO A 21 0.96 -10.39 8.39
C PRO A 21 -0.01 -9.26 8.74
N ASN A 22 -1.22 -9.57 9.16
CA ASN A 22 -2.21 -8.58 9.59
C ASN A 22 -2.20 -8.34 11.10
N ALA A 23 -1.27 -8.95 11.84
CA ALA A 23 -1.28 -8.89 13.30
C ALA A 23 -0.74 -7.58 13.88
N ALA A 24 0.00 -6.79 13.12
CA ALA A 24 0.59 -5.54 13.60
C ALA A 24 0.49 -4.45 12.53
N GLY A 25 0.10 -3.25 12.95
CA GLY A 25 -0.13 -2.14 12.01
C GLY A 25 1.10 -1.76 11.21
N ASP A 26 2.28 -1.77 11.82
CA ASP A 26 3.51 -1.38 11.15
C ASP A 26 3.97 -2.36 10.08
N ASN A 27 3.35 -3.52 9.98
CA ASN A 27 3.66 -4.47 8.91
C ASN A 27 3.37 -3.91 7.51
N ILE A 28 2.51 -2.90 7.41
CA ILE A 28 2.19 -2.28 6.13
C ILE A 28 3.34 -1.39 5.61
N ILE A 29 4.25 -0.97 6.48
CA ILE A 29 5.38 -0.11 6.09
C ILE A 29 6.28 -0.87 5.13
N GLY A 30 6.62 -0.24 4.01
CA GLY A 30 7.53 -0.81 3.02
C GLY A 30 7.25 -0.31 1.62
N ASP A 31 7.92 -0.93 0.67
CA ASP A 31 7.81 -0.59 -0.74
C ASP A 31 7.05 -1.69 -1.47
N TYR A 32 6.23 -1.26 -2.45
CA TYR A 32 5.34 -2.16 -3.17
C TYR A 32 5.41 -1.91 -4.67
N LEU A 33 5.26 -2.98 -5.43
CA LEU A 33 5.05 -2.92 -6.86
C LEU A 33 3.56 -2.90 -7.14
N VAL A 34 3.15 -1.97 -7.99
CA VAL A 34 1.78 -1.87 -8.51
C VAL A 34 1.84 -2.13 -10.00
N ASP A 35 1.05 -3.08 -10.47
CA ASP A 35 0.95 -3.39 -11.89
C ASP A 35 -0.48 -3.13 -12.34
N HIS A 36 -0.66 -2.07 -13.14
CA HIS A 36 -1.96 -1.72 -13.69
C HIS A 36 -1.95 -2.07 -15.18
N LYS A 37 -2.44 -3.27 -15.52
CA LYS A 37 -2.55 -3.75 -16.90
C LYS A 37 -1.22 -3.64 -17.65
N GLY A 38 -0.13 -4.02 -16.99
CA GLY A 38 1.21 -4.00 -17.56
C GLY A 38 1.98 -2.71 -17.35
N GLU A 39 1.33 -1.62 -16.97
CA GLU A 39 2.02 -0.37 -16.60
C GLU A 39 2.34 -0.40 -15.11
N LYS A 40 3.62 -0.32 -14.77
CA LYS A 40 4.10 -0.54 -13.42
C LYS A 40 4.47 0.77 -12.74
N SER A 41 4.25 0.78 -11.42
CA SER A 41 4.71 1.84 -10.54
C SER A 41 5.16 1.24 -9.22
N LYS A 42 5.93 2.02 -8.45
CA LYS A 42 6.38 1.62 -7.11
C LYS A 42 5.86 2.64 -6.12
N VAL A 43 5.36 2.13 -5.00
CA VAL A 43 4.72 2.93 -3.96
C VAL A 43 5.41 2.64 -2.64
N LYS A 44 5.68 3.69 -1.87
CA LYS A 44 6.22 3.59 -0.52
C LYS A 44 5.11 3.86 0.47
N VAL A 45 4.94 2.95 1.45
CA VAL A 45 4.06 3.17 2.60
C VAL A 45 4.92 3.52 3.80
N PHE A 46 4.61 4.64 4.44
CA PHE A 46 5.34 5.10 5.62
C PHE A 46 4.38 5.58 6.71
N LYS A 47 4.89 5.63 7.93
CA LYS A 47 4.11 6.03 9.10
C LYS A 47 4.23 7.52 9.34
N ASN A 48 3.10 8.17 9.58
CA ASN A 48 3.04 9.59 9.93
C ASN A 48 3.26 9.78 11.43
N ALA A 49 3.52 11.02 11.84
CA ALA A 49 3.74 11.37 13.24
C ALA A 49 2.54 11.02 14.14
N ASP A 50 1.32 11.04 13.59
CA ASP A 50 0.10 10.72 14.32
C ASP A 50 -0.18 9.21 14.39
N GLY A 51 0.70 8.37 13.84
CA GLY A 51 0.55 6.92 13.84
C GLY A 51 -0.23 6.35 12.67
N SER A 52 -0.79 7.19 11.81
CA SER A 52 -1.44 6.75 10.58
C SER A 52 -0.41 6.52 9.47
N TYR A 53 -0.87 6.00 8.34
CA TYR A 53 0.01 5.63 7.24
C TYR A 53 -0.34 6.39 5.97
N THR A 54 0.70 6.70 5.20
CA THR A 54 0.61 7.34 3.89
C THR A 54 1.26 6.45 2.84
N ALA A 55 0.69 6.39 1.66
CA ALA A 55 1.28 5.73 0.50
C ALA A 55 1.53 6.77 -0.59
N GLN A 56 2.76 6.80 -1.09
CA GLN A 56 3.16 7.75 -2.12
C GLN A 56 3.96 7.03 -3.20
N VAL A 57 3.62 7.31 -4.45
CA VAL A 57 4.38 6.82 -5.61
C VAL A 57 5.79 7.41 -5.55
N PHE A 58 6.81 6.62 -5.84
CA PHE A 58 8.19 7.10 -5.94
C PHE A 58 8.87 6.71 -7.25
N TRP A 59 8.24 5.88 -8.06
CA TRP A 59 8.73 5.49 -9.38
C TRP A 59 7.56 5.07 -10.26
N VAL A 60 7.61 5.45 -11.54
CA VAL A 60 6.67 4.99 -12.56
C VAL A 60 7.43 4.54 -13.80
N GLN A 61 6.89 3.55 -14.49
CA GLN A 61 7.49 3.01 -15.69
C GLN A 61 7.49 4.03 -16.84
N ASN A 62 6.41 4.78 -17.00
CA ASN A 62 6.23 5.76 -18.07
C ASN A 62 6.09 7.15 -17.46
N ARG A 63 7.23 7.80 -17.22
CA ARG A 63 7.28 9.08 -16.51
C ARG A 63 6.99 10.29 -17.40
N THR A 64 7.23 10.19 -18.71
CA THR A 64 7.20 11.36 -19.60
C THR A 64 6.13 11.25 -20.67
N GLU A 65 5.65 12.41 -21.08
CA GLU A 65 4.82 12.58 -22.27
C GLU A 65 5.68 12.47 -23.53
N LYS A 66 5.03 12.47 -24.71
CA LYS A 66 5.74 12.38 -26.00
C LYS A 66 6.70 13.53 -26.20
N ASP A 67 6.38 14.72 -25.68
CA ASP A 67 7.20 15.91 -25.80
C ASP A 67 8.36 15.97 -24.80
N GLY A 68 8.50 14.93 -23.95
CA GLY A 68 9.57 14.85 -22.94
C GLY A 68 9.21 15.48 -21.60
N SER A 69 8.08 16.16 -21.48
CA SER A 69 7.63 16.71 -20.20
C SER A 69 7.20 15.61 -19.25
N VAL A 70 7.29 15.87 -17.94
CA VAL A 70 6.85 14.92 -16.93
C VAL A 70 5.33 14.85 -16.89
N ARG A 71 4.79 13.65 -16.89
CA ARG A 71 3.35 13.44 -16.75
C ARG A 71 2.88 13.92 -15.38
N LYS A 72 1.72 14.55 -15.36
CA LYS A 72 1.14 15.13 -14.15
C LYS A 72 -0.15 14.42 -13.77
N ASP A 73 -0.60 14.65 -12.56
CA ASP A 73 -1.85 14.12 -12.04
C ASP A 73 -3.05 14.95 -12.55
N ALA A 74 -3.20 15.00 -13.85
CA ALA A 74 -4.12 15.90 -14.52
C ALA A 74 -5.60 15.62 -14.23
N LYS A 75 -5.93 14.39 -13.80
CA LYS A 75 -7.32 14.00 -13.52
C LYS A 75 -7.70 14.15 -12.06
N ASN A 76 -6.82 14.66 -11.21
CA ASN A 76 -7.14 14.83 -9.80
C ASN A 76 -8.36 15.77 -9.65
N PRO A 77 -9.40 15.35 -8.91
CA PRO A 77 -10.55 16.21 -8.67
C PRO A 77 -10.19 17.48 -7.87
N ASP A 78 -9.14 17.43 -7.07
CA ASP A 78 -8.57 18.60 -6.42
C ASP A 78 -7.66 19.33 -7.41
N LYS A 79 -8.10 20.48 -7.89
CA LYS A 79 -7.36 21.25 -8.89
C LYS A 79 -5.97 21.64 -8.42
N SER A 80 -5.77 21.84 -7.12
CA SER A 80 -4.46 22.23 -6.58
C SER A 80 -3.43 21.12 -6.69
N LEU A 81 -3.85 19.88 -6.92
CA LEU A 81 -2.96 18.72 -7.04
C LEU A 81 -2.70 18.28 -8.48
N ARG A 82 -3.30 18.93 -9.47
CA ARG A 82 -3.19 18.51 -10.88
C ARG A 82 -1.81 18.69 -11.47
N ASN A 83 -0.95 19.46 -10.82
CA ASN A 83 0.43 19.68 -11.27
C ASN A 83 1.44 18.78 -10.55
N VAL A 84 1.00 17.88 -9.71
CA VAL A 84 1.87 16.91 -9.04
C VAL A 84 2.41 15.94 -10.08
N ASP A 85 3.72 15.71 -10.05
CA ASP A 85 4.37 14.75 -10.94
C ASP A 85 3.83 13.34 -10.72
N CYS A 86 3.71 12.55 -11.79
CA CYS A 86 3.14 11.21 -11.71
C CYS A 86 3.89 10.28 -10.76
N ASP A 87 5.18 10.54 -10.52
CA ASP A 87 6.00 9.77 -9.59
C ASP A 87 6.04 10.35 -8.17
N LYS A 88 5.10 11.25 -7.83
CA LYS A 88 4.97 11.87 -6.51
C LYS A 88 3.55 11.80 -5.97
N ILE A 89 2.64 11.17 -6.69
CA ILE A 89 1.22 11.14 -6.32
C ILE A 89 1.04 10.40 -4.99
N VAL A 90 0.26 11.00 -4.09
CA VAL A 90 -0.16 10.35 -2.85
C VAL A 90 -1.39 9.51 -3.15
N ILE A 91 -1.31 8.21 -2.88
CA ILE A 91 -2.37 7.24 -3.17
C ILE A 91 -3.36 7.16 -2.02
N PHE A 92 -2.86 7.14 -0.79
CA PHE A 92 -3.70 7.32 0.40
C PHE A 92 -2.91 8.01 1.49
N LYS A 93 -3.62 8.65 2.43
CA LYS A 93 -3.02 9.25 3.62
C LYS A 93 -3.99 9.13 4.79
N GLY A 94 -3.45 9.07 5.99
CA GLY A 94 -4.26 8.98 7.18
C GLY A 94 -4.89 7.61 7.40
N LEU A 95 -4.37 6.57 6.75
CA LEU A 95 -4.87 5.21 6.90
C LEU A 95 -4.52 4.70 8.30
N LYS A 96 -5.49 4.12 8.99
CA LYS A 96 -5.32 3.65 10.38
C LYS A 96 -5.43 2.15 10.48
N TYR A 97 -4.68 1.59 11.41
CA TYR A 97 -4.77 0.17 11.70
C TYR A 97 -5.85 -0.10 12.75
N ASP A 98 -6.76 -1.02 12.44
CA ASP A 98 -7.76 -1.52 13.37
C ASP A 98 -7.27 -2.87 13.91
N ALA A 99 -6.79 -2.87 15.15
CA ALA A 99 -6.20 -4.06 15.76
C ALA A 99 -7.25 -5.15 16.04
N SER A 100 -8.49 -4.77 16.27
CA SER A 100 -9.55 -5.75 16.54
C SER A 100 -9.97 -6.49 15.28
N ALA A 101 -10.04 -5.80 14.16
CA ALA A 101 -10.40 -6.39 12.86
C ALA A 101 -9.17 -6.87 12.08
N LYS A 102 -7.97 -6.46 12.48
CA LYS A 102 -6.70 -6.75 11.79
C LYS A 102 -6.73 -6.30 10.34
N VAL A 103 -7.20 -5.08 10.13
CA VAL A 103 -7.25 -4.43 8.82
C VAL A 103 -6.84 -2.97 8.95
N TRP A 104 -6.47 -2.36 7.83
CA TRP A 104 -6.19 -0.93 7.74
C TRP A 104 -7.38 -0.26 7.07
N SER A 105 -7.87 0.84 7.65
CA SER A 105 -9.08 1.53 7.16
C SER A 105 -9.10 2.99 7.62
N GLY A 106 -10.19 3.69 7.36
CA GLY A 106 -10.39 5.07 7.81
C GLY A 106 -9.79 6.14 6.91
N ALA A 107 -9.50 5.80 5.66
CA ALA A 107 -8.99 6.73 4.67
C ALA A 107 -9.58 6.40 3.30
N ASN A 108 -9.30 7.27 2.32
CA ASN A 108 -9.66 7.02 0.93
C ASN A 108 -8.42 6.61 0.14
N ILE A 109 -8.64 5.77 -0.87
CA ILE A 109 -7.63 5.47 -1.88
C ILE A 109 -7.92 6.30 -3.13
N TYR A 110 -6.88 6.89 -3.71
CA TYR A 110 -6.97 7.68 -4.92
C TYR A 110 -6.51 6.86 -6.12
N ASP A 111 -7.32 6.85 -7.18
CA ASP A 111 -6.99 6.23 -8.47
C ASP A 111 -6.65 7.35 -9.47
N PRO A 112 -5.35 7.56 -9.78
CA PRO A 112 -4.98 8.64 -10.69
C PRO A 112 -5.36 8.38 -12.15
N VAL A 113 -5.58 7.12 -12.53
CA VAL A 113 -5.96 6.77 -13.91
C VAL A 113 -7.38 7.26 -14.21
N ARG A 114 -8.30 7.07 -13.27
CA ARG A 114 -9.70 7.50 -13.41
C ARG A 114 -9.99 8.85 -12.73
N GLY A 115 -9.08 9.33 -11.88
CA GLY A 115 -9.27 10.58 -11.14
C GLY A 115 -10.38 10.48 -10.11
N ILE A 116 -10.47 9.36 -9.40
CA ILE A 116 -11.52 9.15 -8.39
C ILE A 116 -10.93 8.69 -7.06
N ASN A 117 -11.64 9.03 -5.98
CA ASN A 117 -11.35 8.54 -4.64
C ASN A 117 -12.41 7.54 -4.21
N ALA A 118 -12.01 6.57 -3.40
CA ALA A 118 -12.92 5.56 -2.85
C ALA A 118 -12.54 5.26 -1.41
N SER A 119 -13.49 4.82 -0.60
CA SER A 119 -13.24 4.40 0.77
C SER A 119 -12.34 3.17 0.76
N LEU A 120 -11.28 3.16 1.57
CA LEU A 120 -10.24 2.12 1.53
C LEU A 120 -10.32 1.19 2.73
N LYS A 121 -10.21 -0.10 2.44
CA LYS A 121 -9.92 -1.13 3.43
C LYS A 121 -8.79 -2.00 2.86
N ALA A 122 -7.74 -2.22 3.65
CA ALA A 122 -6.58 -2.97 3.20
C ALA A 122 -6.26 -4.09 4.18
N TRP A 123 -5.72 -5.19 3.65
CA TRP A 123 -5.27 -6.33 4.43
C TRP A 123 -4.26 -7.12 3.61
N PHE A 124 -3.41 -7.88 4.25
CA PHE A 124 -2.50 -8.79 3.56
C PHE A 124 -3.21 -10.12 3.28
N SER A 125 -3.23 -10.52 2.01
CA SER A 125 -3.72 -11.84 1.59
C SER A 125 -2.69 -12.92 1.88
N ASP A 126 -1.41 -12.56 1.84
CA ASP A 126 -0.27 -13.36 2.28
C ASP A 126 0.85 -12.40 2.68
N SER A 127 2.02 -12.93 3.07
CA SER A 127 3.11 -12.09 3.58
C SER A 127 3.64 -11.07 2.57
N LYS A 128 3.35 -11.25 1.28
CA LYS A 128 3.89 -10.39 0.22
C LYS A 128 2.83 -9.65 -0.58
N THR A 129 1.56 -9.91 -0.34
CA THR A 129 0.47 -9.37 -1.15
C THR A 129 -0.46 -8.55 -0.29
N LEU A 130 -0.46 -7.25 -0.50
CA LEU A 130 -1.40 -6.33 0.13
C LEU A 130 -2.62 -6.18 -0.78
N SER A 131 -3.79 -6.48 -0.25
CA SER A 131 -5.07 -6.29 -0.93
C SER A 131 -5.67 -4.97 -0.49
N LEU A 132 -6.16 -4.19 -1.45
CA LEU A 132 -6.73 -2.85 -1.22
C LEU A 132 -8.10 -2.81 -1.87
N LYS A 133 -9.13 -2.70 -1.04
CA LYS A 133 -10.52 -2.64 -1.50
C LYS A 133 -11.00 -1.20 -1.43
N GLY A 134 -11.31 -0.65 -2.60
CA GLY A 134 -11.94 0.66 -2.72
C GLY A 134 -13.44 0.49 -2.87
N SER A 135 -14.21 1.26 -2.13
CA SER A 135 -15.68 1.21 -2.17
C SER A 135 -16.23 2.61 -2.36
N LYS A 136 -17.19 2.73 -3.30
CA LYS A 136 -17.84 4.01 -3.60
C LYS A 136 -19.25 3.76 -4.12
N MET A 137 -20.23 4.36 -3.46
CA MET A 137 -21.65 4.33 -3.88
C MET A 137 -22.14 2.90 -4.15
N GLY A 138 -21.81 1.97 -3.25
CA GLY A 138 -22.27 0.58 -3.37
C GLY A 138 -21.44 -0.31 -4.27
N PHE A 139 -20.49 0.25 -5.00
CA PHE A 139 -19.57 -0.52 -5.83
C PHE A 139 -18.24 -0.68 -5.10
N SER A 140 -17.56 -1.81 -5.33
CA SER A 140 -16.23 -2.03 -4.77
C SER A 140 -15.35 -2.72 -5.79
N GLU A 141 -14.04 -2.47 -5.65
CA GLU A 141 -13.00 -3.07 -6.48
C GLU A 141 -11.81 -3.37 -5.58
N THR A 142 -11.22 -4.54 -5.75
CA THR A 142 -10.03 -4.93 -5.00
C THR A 142 -8.85 -5.03 -5.94
N VAL A 143 -7.77 -4.34 -5.60
CA VAL A 143 -6.49 -4.44 -6.30
C VAL A 143 -5.44 -5.01 -5.34
N THR A 144 -4.35 -5.49 -5.87
CA THR A 144 -3.26 -6.04 -5.06
C THR A 144 -1.94 -5.34 -5.38
N TRP A 145 -1.17 -5.08 -4.33
CA TRP A 145 0.20 -4.59 -4.43
C TRP A 145 1.13 -5.68 -3.92
N THR A 146 2.24 -5.87 -4.61
CA THR A 146 3.23 -6.89 -4.24
C THR A 146 4.40 -6.23 -3.52
N ARG A 147 4.74 -6.73 -2.35
CA ARG A 147 5.88 -6.21 -1.58
C ARG A 147 7.19 -6.43 -2.34
N LEU A 148 7.99 -5.40 -2.43
CA LEU A 148 9.32 -5.45 -3.03
C LEU A 148 10.38 -5.98 -2.07
#